data_ccc62a207f0e674e07598803c24b1028
#
_entry.id   ccc62a207f0e674e07598803c24b1028
#
_cell.length_a   1.000
_cell.length_b   1.000
_cell.length_c   1.000
_cell.angle_alpha   90.00
_cell.angle_beta   90.00
_cell.angle_gamma   90.00
#
_symmetry.space_group_name_H-M   'P 1'
#
loop_
_entity.id
_entity.type
_entity.pdbx_description
1 polymer ?
#
loop_
_entity_poly.entity_id
_entity_poly.type
_entity_poly.pdbx_seq_one_letter_code
_entity_poly.pdbx_strand_id
1 'polypeptide(L)'
;MKVLSLFDGISCGKVALERAGIEVDQYYASEIDEGAIAISKERHPDIIHLGSVTDWKNWDIDFSEIDLLIGGSPCFKVGTLITTDKGYKNIEDIQVGDMVLTHKNRFRKVVLPMVTHSDKIYEVCVQGSTAEVTEEHPYYVRESGMWWNSDSRRYERVFFEPKWKRVSELRKGDYIGFPINNLSENPHNLTSEDCWLLGRYLADGHYRKYMSENRCKYQVIYSVGDMKVEAFKNTVSCHISCFRHTQSTHRCVVSSKRLVELIELFNLGNKAYNKQFSSDLLNLPVELAKSVLDGYLSGDGYFDERHGRYKASTVSKKLAFGLG
;
A
#
# COMPACT_ATOMS: atom_id res chain seq x y z
N MET A 1 39.00 -0.27 15.28
CA MET A 1 37.60 -0.61 15.62
C MET A 1 37.04 -1.64 14.65
N LYS A 2 36.09 -2.47 15.09
CA LYS A 2 35.38 -3.42 14.24
C LYS A 2 34.07 -2.80 13.75
N VAL A 3 33.84 -2.85 12.42
CA VAL A 3 32.69 -2.24 11.76
C VAL A 3 31.84 -3.31 11.09
N LEU A 4 30.52 -3.24 11.27
CA LEU A 4 29.55 -4.01 10.50
C LEU A 4 28.75 -3.06 9.62
N SER A 5 28.83 -3.24 8.30
CA SER A 5 28.08 -2.47 7.32
C SER A 5 26.98 -3.33 6.69
N LEU A 6 25.75 -2.88 6.80
CA LEU A 6 24.58 -3.51 6.20
C LEU A 6 24.18 -2.77 4.92
N PHE A 7 23.85 -3.50 3.86
CA PHE A 7 23.55 -2.93 2.55
C PHE A 7 24.72 -2.08 2.04
N ASP A 8 25.93 -2.67 2.11
CA ASP A 8 27.21 -1.97 2.01
C ASP A 8 27.50 -1.36 0.63
N GLY A 9 26.85 -1.91 -0.41
CA GLY A 9 27.10 -1.46 -1.78
C GLY A 9 28.55 -1.69 -2.18
N ILE A 10 29.21 -0.63 -2.68
CA ILE A 10 30.63 -0.66 -3.09
C ILE A 10 31.58 -0.26 -1.96
N SER A 11 31.17 -0.42 -0.70
CA SER A 11 31.93 -0.14 0.52
C SER A 11 32.28 1.34 0.74
N CYS A 12 31.36 2.25 0.38
CA CYS A 12 31.51 3.68 0.59
C CYS A 12 31.69 4.03 2.08
N GLY A 13 31.10 3.26 3.00
CA GLY A 13 31.27 3.42 4.45
C GLY A 13 32.71 3.29 4.86
N LYS A 14 33.44 2.29 4.35
CA LYS A 14 34.88 2.11 4.62
C LYS A 14 35.70 3.29 4.12
N VAL A 15 35.44 3.74 2.88
CA VAL A 15 36.13 4.90 2.28
C VAL A 15 35.89 6.17 3.11
N ALA A 16 34.67 6.34 3.64
CA ALA A 16 34.36 7.49 4.49
C ALA A 16 35.13 7.48 5.81
N LEU A 17 35.26 6.30 6.44
CA LEU A 17 36.04 6.12 7.68
C LEU A 17 37.54 6.38 7.44
N GLU A 18 38.11 5.85 6.35
CA GLU A 18 39.49 6.09 5.95
C GLU A 18 39.75 7.58 5.73
N ARG A 19 38.86 8.28 5.01
CA ARG A 19 38.97 9.75 4.80
C ARG A 19 38.84 10.55 6.08
N ALA A 20 38.10 10.06 7.06
CA ALA A 20 37.97 10.67 8.38
C ALA A 20 39.18 10.39 9.30
N GLY A 21 40.16 9.60 8.83
CA GLY A 21 41.31 9.20 9.63
C GLY A 21 40.98 8.21 10.74
N ILE A 22 39.90 7.46 10.61
CA ILE A 22 39.43 6.48 11.59
C ILE A 22 40.01 5.11 11.22
N GLU A 23 40.82 4.54 12.11
CA GLU A 23 41.40 3.21 11.93
C GLU A 23 40.34 2.11 12.11
N VAL A 24 40.22 1.25 11.11
CA VAL A 24 39.31 0.09 11.09
C VAL A 24 40.15 -1.17 11.12
N ASP A 25 40.06 -1.94 12.22
CA ASP A 25 40.77 -3.20 12.38
C ASP A 25 40.13 -4.30 11.57
N GLN A 26 38.78 -4.30 11.52
CA GLN A 26 37.99 -5.28 10.78
C GLN A 26 36.71 -4.67 10.25
N TYR A 27 36.42 -4.92 8.96
CA TYR A 27 35.22 -4.46 8.30
C TYR A 27 34.42 -5.65 7.74
N TYR A 28 33.21 -5.80 8.24
CA TYR A 28 32.26 -6.80 7.78
C TYR A 28 31.21 -6.11 6.89
N ALA A 29 30.94 -6.68 5.72
CA ALA A 29 29.98 -6.14 4.75
C ALA A 29 28.88 -7.13 4.43
N SER A 30 27.64 -6.74 4.63
CA SER A 30 26.46 -7.45 4.12
C SER A 30 25.95 -6.75 2.87
N GLU A 31 26.06 -7.44 1.74
CA GLU A 31 25.61 -7.01 0.42
C GLU A 31 25.23 -8.25 -0.40
N ILE A 32 24.29 -8.10 -1.35
CA ILE A 32 23.84 -9.20 -2.22
C ILE A 32 23.99 -8.88 -3.70
N ASP A 33 24.26 -7.62 -4.07
CA ASP A 33 24.54 -7.24 -5.45
C ASP A 33 25.94 -7.70 -5.86
N GLU A 34 26.00 -8.66 -6.78
CA GLU A 34 27.27 -9.27 -7.22
C GLU A 34 28.23 -8.24 -7.84
N GLY A 35 27.70 -7.23 -8.54
CA GLY A 35 28.50 -6.17 -9.14
C GLY A 35 29.11 -5.25 -8.07
N ALA A 36 28.34 -4.89 -7.05
CA ALA A 36 28.83 -4.09 -5.93
C ALA A 36 29.89 -4.86 -5.12
N ILE A 37 29.66 -6.15 -4.85
CA ILE A 37 30.60 -7.03 -4.17
C ILE A 37 31.91 -7.16 -4.96
N ALA A 38 31.84 -7.29 -6.29
CA ALA A 38 33.04 -7.40 -7.11
C ALA A 38 33.92 -6.12 -7.02
N ILE A 39 33.29 -4.92 -7.11
CA ILE A 39 33.97 -3.64 -6.95
C ILE A 39 34.56 -3.48 -5.54
N SER A 40 33.81 -3.87 -4.51
CA SER A 40 34.27 -3.84 -3.14
C SER A 40 35.50 -4.72 -2.92
N LYS A 41 35.47 -5.96 -3.39
CA LYS A 41 36.61 -6.91 -3.31
C LYS A 41 37.84 -6.44 -4.05
N GLU A 42 37.67 -5.80 -5.18
CA GLU A 42 38.79 -5.26 -5.96
C GLU A 42 39.49 -4.11 -5.24
N ARG A 43 38.72 -3.22 -4.62
CA ARG A 43 39.23 -2.02 -3.94
C ARG A 43 39.69 -2.25 -2.51
N HIS A 44 39.01 -3.13 -1.82
CA HIS A 44 39.19 -3.42 -0.40
C HIS A 44 39.15 -4.92 -0.14
N PRO A 45 40.23 -5.66 -0.51
CA PRO A 45 40.30 -7.12 -0.40
C PRO A 45 40.27 -7.65 1.04
N ASP A 46 40.43 -6.78 2.01
CA ASP A 46 40.40 -7.06 3.46
C ASP A 46 38.96 -7.06 4.04
N ILE A 47 37.96 -6.71 3.26
CA ILE A 47 36.56 -6.74 3.71
C ILE A 47 36.05 -8.20 3.76
N ILE A 48 35.43 -8.52 4.89
CA ILE A 48 34.74 -9.82 5.05
C ILE A 48 33.30 -9.69 4.59
N HIS A 49 32.98 -10.30 3.45
CA HIS A 49 31.63 -10.32 2.90
C HIS A 49 30.76 -11.41 3.53
N LEU A 50 29.66 -11.00 4.15
CA LEU A 50 28.72 -11.85 4.89
C LEU A 50 27.50 -12.28 4.07
N GLY A 51 27.32 -11.75 2.85
CA GLY A 51 26.17 -12.04 2.01
C GLY A 51 24.89 -11.31 2.48
N SER A 52 23.77 -12.01 2.45
CA SER A 52 22.46 -11.42 2.77
C SER A 52 22.30 -11.09 4.25
N VAL A 53 21.77 -9.89 4.55
CA VAL A 53 21.42 -9.50 5.93
C VAL A 53 20.37 -10.43 6.55
N THR A 54 19.56 -11.14 5.74
CA THR A 54 18.58 -12.11 6.25
C THR A 54 19.22 -13.33 6.90
N ASP A 55 20.49 -13.59 6.58
CA ASP A 55 21.25 -14.74 7.08
C ASP A 55 22.09 -14.41 8.32
N TRP A 56 21.86 -13.25 8.94
CA TRP A 56 22.63 -12.74 10.07
C TRP A 56 22.84 -13.73 11.23
N LYS A 57 21.90 -14.66 11.44
CA LYS A 57 22.01 -15.71 12.48
C LYS A 57 23.08 -16.76 12.18
N ASN A 58 23.47 -16.87 10.91
CA ASN A 58 24.47 -17.83 10.44
C ASN A 58 25.83 -17.18 10.22
N TRP A 59 25.96 -15.88 10.47
CA TRP A 59 27.24 -15.21 10.34
C TRP A 59 28.17 -15.59 11.48
N ASP A 60 29.39 -15.92 11.12
CA ASP A 60 30.45 -16.25 12.08
C ASP A 60 31.14 -14.97 12.59
N ILE A 61 30.37 -14.16 13.31
CA ILE A 61 30.84 -12.91 13.93
C ILE A 61 30.31 -12.81 15.36
N ASP A 62 31.13 -12.27 16.24
CA ASP A 62 30.69 -11.85 17.57
C ASP A 62 30.15 -10.43 17.55
N PHE A 63 28.84 -10.29 17.63
CA PHE A 63 28.14 -8.99 17.61
C PHE A 63 28.51 -8.10 18.81
N SER A 64 28.98 -8.68 19.92
CA SER A 64 29.42 -7.92 21.10
C SER A 64 30.71 -7.15 20.89
N GLU A 65 31.50 -7.54 19.88
CA GLU A 65 32.77 -6.91 19.50
C GLU A 65 32.61 -5.85 18.41
N ILE A 66 31.40 -5.63 17.89
CA ILE A 66 31.14 -4.61 16.88
C ILE A 66 31.05 -3.23 17.52
N ASP A 67 32.01 -2.38 17.21
CA ASP A 67 32.09 -1.00 17.71
C ASP A 67 31.17 -0.05 16.94
N LEU A 68 30.99 -0.28 15.64
CA LEU A 68 30.19 0.56 14.76
C LEU A 68 29.33 -0.26 13.82
N LEU A 69 28.00 -0.02 13.86
CA LEU A 69 27.05 -0.51 12.88
C LEU A 69 26.67 0.64 11.95
N ILE A 70 26.93 0.47 10.67
CA ILE A 70 26.49 1.41 9.61
C ILE A 70 25.60 0.67 8.62
N GLY A 71 24.76 1.41 7.89
CA GLY A 71 23.95 0.80 6.85
C GLY A 71 23.10 1.82 6.12
N GLY A 72 23.00 1.64 4.81
CA GLY A 72 22.15 2.42 3.91
C GLY A 72 20.90 1.66 3.52
N SER A 73 20.00 1.36 4.47
CA SER A 73 18.77 0.65 4.15
C SER A 73 17.91 1.47 3.19
N PRO A 74 17.38 0.85 2.12
CA PRO A 74 16.38 1.49 1.27
C PRO A 74 15.13 1.81 2.07
N CYS A 75 14.68 3.07 2.04
CA CYS A 75 13.58 3.54 2.87
C CYS A 75 12.53 4.31 2.07
N PHE A 76 11.29 4.28 2.58
CA PHE A 76 10.21 5.16 2.19
C PHE A 76 10.14 6.37 3.11
N LYS A 77 9.65 7.49 2.60
CA LYS A 77 9.40 8.69 3.38
C LYS A 77 8.23 8.47 4.37
N VAL A 78 8.30 9.17 5.49
CA VAL A 78 7.21 9.30 6.48
C VAL A 78 5.88 9.61 5.79
N GLY A 79 4.79 8.98 6.25
CA GLY A 79 3.45 9.09 5.68
C GLY A 79 3.20 8.18 4.47
N THR A 80 4.15 7.29 4.11
CA THR A 80 3.90 6.24 3.12
C THR A 80 3.00 5.17 3.72
N LEU A 81 1.92 4.81 2.99
CA LEU A 81 0.99 3.77 3.42
C LEU A 81 1.54 2.39 3.10
N ILE A 82 1.58 1.54 4.11
CA ILE A 82 1.99 0.13 4.02
C ILE A 82 0.76 -0.75 4.20
N THR A 83 0.61 -1.73 3.32
CA THR A 83 -0.45 -2.74 3.41
C THR A 83 -0.13 -3.73 4.52
N THR A 84 -1.01 -3.83 5.51
CA THR A 84 -0.93 -4.80 6.60
C THR A 84 -2.11 -5.76 6.54
N ASP A 85 -2.06 -6.83 7.32
CA ASP A 85 -3.19 -7.77 7.51
C ASP A 85 -4.42 -7.09 8.15
N LYS A 86 -4.24 -5.91 8.74
CA LYS A 86 -5.28 -5.09 9.41
C LYS A 86 -5.64 -3.80 8.64
N GLY A 87 -5.31 -3.74 7.35
CA GLY A 87 -5.50 -2.57 6.49
C GLY A 87 -4.25 -1.73 6.32
N TYR A 88 -4.41 -0.47 5.91
CA TYR A 88 -3.29 0.42 5.66
C TYR A 88 -2.80 1.11 6.94
N LYS A 89 -1.49 1.14 7.12
CA LYS A 89 -0.79 1.79 8.23
C LYS A 89 0.31 2.69 7.69
N ASN A 90 0.53 3.88 8.27
CA ASN A 90 1.69 4.67 7.86
C ASN A 90 2.97 3.92 8.25
N ILE A 91 4.03 4.10 7.46
CA ILE A 91 5.29 3.41 7.69
C ILE A 91 5.89 3.72 9.06
N GLU A 92 5.78 4.95 9.53
CA GLU A 92 6.26 5.39 10.86
C GLU A 92 5.49 4.76 12.03
N ASP A 93 4.26 4.27 11.77
CA ASP A 93 3.42 3.62 12.78
C ASP A 93 3.64 2.10 12.82
N ILE A 94 4.44 1.54 11.90
CA ILE A 94 4.74 0.11 11.83
C ILE A 94 5.61 -0.31 13.03
N GLN A 95 5.21 -1.38 13.70
CA GLN A 95 5.86 -1.91 14.88
C GLN A 95 6.34 -3.35 14.70
N VAL A 96 7.25 -3.78 15.56
CA VAL A 96 7.66 -5.19 15.64
C VAL A 96 6.42 -6.05 15.90
N GLY A 97 6.22 -7.04 15.05
CA GLY A 97 5.07 -7.95 15.13
C GLY A 97 3.96 -7.66 14.13
N ASP A 98 3.91 -6.47 13.54
CA ASP A 98 2.96 -6.19 12.46
C ASP A 98 3.19 -7.12 11.26
N MET A 99 2.11 -7.49 10.59
CA MET A 99 2.16 -8.32 9.39
C MET A 99 2.02 -7.43 8.15
N VAL A 100 3.06 -7.37 7.31
CA VAL A 100 3.10 -6.54 6.11
C VAL A 100 3.11 -7.36 4.83
N LEU A 101 2.43 -6.87 3.79
CA LEU A 101 2.39 -7.52 2.49
C LEU A 101 3.74 -7.35 1.79
N THR A 102 4.28 -8.47 1.28
CA THR A 102 5.57 -8.50 0.58
C THR A 102 5.39 -8.62 -0.94
N HIS A 103 6.47 -8.38 -1.70
CA HIS A 103 6.52 -8.56 -3.16
C HIS A 103 6.17 -9.98 -3.64
N LYS A 104 6.16 -10.98 -2.75
CA LYS A 104 5.74 -12.37 -3.04
C LYS A 104 4.26 -12.64 -2.71
N ASN A 105 3.43 -11.61 -2.64
CA ASN A 105 2.00 -11.71 -2.34
C ASN A 105 1.68 -12.47 -1.05
N ARG A 106 2.49 -12.28 -0.01
CA ARG A 106 2.30 -12.91 1.29
C ARG A 106 2.61 -11.94 2.42
N PHE A 107 1.87 -12.04 3.50
CA PHE A 107 2.15 -11.30 4.73
C PHE A 107 3.35 -11.88 5.47
N ARG A 108 4.21 -11.01 5.98
CA ARG A 108 5.35 -11.34 6.81
C ARG A 108 5.41 -10.43 8.02
N LYS A 109 5.83 -11.04 9.14
CA LYS A 109 6.00 -10.32 10.41
C LYS A 109 7.18 -9.37 10.34
N VAL A 110 6.97 -8.13 10.74
CA VAL A 110 8.04 -7.14 10.94
C VAL A 110 8.87 -7.56 12.15
N VAL A 111 10.16 -7.73 11.93
CA VAL A 111 11.10 -8.11 12.99
C VAL A 111 11.82 -6.89 13.58
N LEU A 112 12.09 -5.89 12.74
CA LEU A 112 12.75 -4.65 13.15
C LEU A 112 12.34 -3.50 12.21
N PRO A 113 11.68 -2.44 12.68
CA PRO A 113 11.54 -1.20 11.94
C PRO A 113 12.83 -0.39 12.05
N MET A 114 13.26 0.21 10.96
CA MET A 114 14.45 1.07 10.92
C MET A 114 14.07 2.48 10.47
N VAL A 115 14.75 3.48 11.03
CA VAL A 115 14.62 4.88 10.65
C VAL A 115 15.99 5.39 10.20
N THR A 116 16.04 6.00 9.03
CA THR A 116 17.25 6.62 8.50
C THR A 116 16.98 8.07 8.09
N HIS A 117 18.04 8.87 7.96
CA HIS A 117 17.99 10.21 7.40
C HIS A 117 18.67 10.21 6.03
N SER A 118 18.07 10.89 5.08
CA SER A 118 18.64 11.05 3.73
C SER A 118 18.40 12.47 3.25
N ASP A 119 19.45 13.08 2.71
CA ASP A 119 19.39 14.43 2.11
C ASP A 119 18.79 14.39 0.71
N LYS A 120 18.60 13.19 0.12
CA LYS A 120 18.14 13.01 -1.24
C LYS A 120 16.96 12.02 -1.30
N ILE A 121 15.82 12.52 -1.73
CA ILE A 121 14.59 11.77 -1.89
C ILE A 121 14.17 11.82 -3.37
N TYR A 122 13.80 10.67 -3.90
CA TYR A 122 13.24 10.52 -5.24
C TYR A 122 11.73 10.36 -5.16
N GLU A 123 11.04 11.05 -6.03
CA GLU A 123 9.60 10.90 -6.22
C GLU A 123 9.32 9.96 -7.40
N VAL A 124 8.66 8.84 -7.13
CA VAL A 124 8.27 7.85 -8.14
C VAL A 124 6.78 7.95 -8.38
N CYS A 125 6.41 8.44 -9.57
CA CYS A 125 5.01 8.58 -9.97
C CYS A 125 4.59 7.40 -10.85
N VAL A 126 3.60 6.63 -10.39
CA VAL A 126 3.02 5.51 -11.13
C VAL A 126 1.51 5.71 -11.16
N GLN A 127 0.94 5.71 -12.33
CA GLN A 127 -0.49 5.78 -12.67
C GLN A 127 -1.44 6.08 -11.48
N GLY A 128 -1.43 7.35 -11.02
CA GLY A 128 -2.32 7.82 -9.95
C GLY A 128 -1.79 7.63 -8.52
N SER A 129 -0.58 7.11 -8.35
CA SER A 129 0.10 6.96 -7.07
C SER A 129 1.50 7.57 -7.12
N THR A 130 1.93 8.12 -5.99
CA THR A 130 3.26 8.69 -5.82
C THR A 130 3.90 8.12 -4.57
N ALA A 131 5.15 7.66 -4.68
CA ALA A 131 5.97 7.23 -3.56
C ALA A 131 7.25 8.06 -3.49
N GLU A 132 7.63 8.48 -2.29
CA GLU A 132 8.89 9.18 -2.03
C GLU A 132 9.85 8.23 -1.31
N VAL A 133 11.03 8.02 -1.89
CA VAL A 133 11.98 6.98 -1.47
C VAL A 133 13.42 7.47 -1.51
N THR A 134 14.29 6.79 -0.75
CA THR A 134 15.74 7.04 -0.82
C THR A 134 16.34 6.53 -2.13
N GLU A 135 17.53 7.02 -2.51
CA GLU A 135 18.21 6.73 -3.78
C GLU A 135 18.41 5.24 -4.05
N GLU A 136 18.70 4.46 -3.03
CA GLU A 136 18.99 3.03 -3.14
C GLU A 136 17.74 2.15 -3.14
N HIS A 137 16.53 2.74 -3.10
CA HIS A 137 15.29 1.96 -2.99
C HIS A 137 15.08 1.09 -4.24
N PRO A 138 14.97 -0.26 -4.08
CA PRO A 138 14.80 -1.16 -5.20
C PRO A 138 13.33 -1.26 -5.60
N TYR A 139 13.09 -1.25 -6.91
CA TYR A 139 11.80 -1.55 -7.53
C TYR A 139 11.90 -2.80 -8.39
N TYR A 140 10.89 -3.67 -8.31
CA TYR A 140 10.76 -4.79 -9.21
C TYR A 140 10.12 -4.30 -10.51
N VAL A 141 10.87 -4.33 -11.60
CA VAL A 141 10.55 -3.60 -12.82
C VAL A 141 10.55 -4.53 -14.02
N ARG A 142 9.55 -4.36 -14.89
CA ARG A 142 9.51 -4.94 -16.22
C ARG A 142 9.71 -3.84 -17.25
N GLU A 143 10.81 -3.89 -17.98
CA GLU A 143 11.09 -2.98 -19.08
C GLU A 143 10.29 -3.38 -20.34
N SER A 144 10.02 -2.44 -21.21
CA SER A 144 9.44 -2.72 -22.52
C SER A 144 10.20 -2.01 -23.64
N GLY A 145 10.20 -2.61 -24.80
CA GLY A 145 10.75 -2.04 -26.03
C GLY A 145 9.75 -2.14 -27.20
N MET A 146 10.05 -1.46 -28.29
CA MET A 146 9.30 -1.60 -29.54
C MET A 146 10.13 -2.47 -30.51
N TRP A 147 9.54 -3.56 -30.97
CA TRP A 147 10.15 -4.48 -31.90
C TRP A 147 9.35 -4.54 -33.20
N TRP A 148 10.03 -4.56 -34.33
CA TRP A 148 9.37 -4.72 -35.64
C TRP A 148 8.95 -6.17 -35.84
N ASN A 149 7.63 -6.38 -35.97
CA ASN A 149 7.06 -7.68 -36.29
C ASN A 149 6.86 -7.76 -37.83
N SER A 150 7.62 -8.65 -38.49
CA SER A 150 7.57 -8.85 -39.94
C SER A 150 6.24 -9.40 -40.45
N ASP A 151 5.56 -10.21 -39.62
CA ASP A 151 4.30 -10.86 -40.00
C ASP A 151 3.13 -9.87 -39.97
N SER A 152 3.06 -9.07 -38.91
CA SER A 152 2.04 -8.01 -38.77
C SER A 152 2.42 -6.71 -39.46
N ARG A 153 3.67 -6.58 -39.96
CA ARG A 153 4.26 -5.38 -40.59
C ARG A 153 4.07 -4.11 -39.76
N ARG A 154 4.25 -4.20 -38.43
CA ARG A 154 4.13 -3.07 -37.50
C ARG A 154 5.11 -3.23 -36.33
N TYR A 155 5.35 -2.10 -35.63
CA TYR A 155 6.06 -2.15 -34.36
C TYR A 155 5.12 -2.66 -33.29
N GLU A 156 5.55 -3.68 -32.58
CA GLU A 156 4.84 -4.26 -31.44
C GLU A 156 5.64 -4.06 -30.15
N ARG A 157 4.92 -3.87 -29.04
CA ARG A 157 5.56 -3.74 -27.75
C ARG A 157 5.98 -5.12 -27.25
N VAL A 158 7.26 -5.24 -26.92
CA VAL A 158 7.83 -6.43 -26.30
C VAL A 158 8.20 -6.12 -24.88
N PHE A 159 7.92 -7.04 -23.98
CA PHE A 159 8.28 -6.94 -22.57
C PHE A 159 9.46 -7.86 -22.27
N PHE A 160 10.43 -7.32 -21.55
CA PHE A 160 11.59 -8.07 -21.08
C PHE A 160 11.30 -8.78 -19.77
N GLU A 161 12.19 -9.69 -19.33
CA GLU A 161 12.07 -10.34 -18.03
C GLU A 161 12.17 -9.31 -16.91
N PRO A 162 11.34 -9.46 -15.86
CA PRO A 162 11.35 -8.55 -14.73
C PRO A 162 12.67 -8.65 -13.95
N LYS A 163 13.17 -7.51 -13.47
CA LYS A 163 14.39 -7.42 -12.65
C LYS A 163 14.26 -6.35 -11.59
N TRP A 164 15.11 -6.42 -10.57
CA TRP A 164 15.25 -5.36 -9.59
C TRP A 164 16.08 -4.21 -10.15
N LYS A 165 15.64 -2.98 -9.95
CA LYS A 165 16.33 -1.74 -10.31
C LYS A 165 16.28 -0.77 -9.12
N ARG A 166 17.35 -0.01 -8.92
CA ARG A 166 17.36 1.14 -8.00
C ARG A 166 16.47 2.24 -8.56
N VAL A 167 15.92 3.10 -7.68
CA VAL A 167 15.09 4.23 -8.13
C VAL A 167 15.82 5.13 -9.12
N SER A 168 17.11 5.35 -8.95
CA SER A 168 17.97 6.16 -9.85
C SER A 168 18.11 5.58 -11.27
N GLU A 169 17.82 4.29 -11.45
CA GLU A 169 17.88 3.58 -12.74
C GLU A 169 16.52 3.52 -13.46
N LEU A 170 15.45 3.95 -12.80
CA LEU A 170 14.10 3.93 -13.36
C LEU A 170 13.99 4.91 -14.54
N ARG A 171 13.24 4.50 -15.54
CA ARG A 171 12.97 5.29 -16.74
C ARG A 171 11.46 5.43 -16.95
N LYS A 172 11.07 6.55 -17.56
CA LYS A 172 9.68 6.72 -17.98
C LYS A 172 9.30 5.63 -18.97
N GLY A 173 8.23 4.88 -18.64
CA GLY A 173 7.76 3.74 -19.43
C GLY A 173 8.14 2.39 -18.85
N ASP A 174 8.91 2.34 -17.78
CA ASP A 174 9.11 1.12 -16.98
C ASP A 174 7.80 0.74 -16.28
N TYR A 175 7.54 -0.55 -16.18
CA TYR A 175 6.38 -1.11 -15.47
C TYR A 175 6.82 -1.60 -14.11
N ILE A 176 6.25 -1.04 -13.05
CA ILE A 176 6.55 -1.43 -11.67
C ILE A 176 5.62 -2.57 -11.26
N GLY A 177 6.18 -3.61 -10.65
CA GLY A 177 5.42 -4.72 -10.10
C GLY A 177 4.70 -4.33 -8.81
N PHE A 178 3.39 -4.62 -8.76
CA PHE A 178 2.58 -4.48 -7.55
C PHE A 178 2.25 -5.85 -6.97
N PRO A 179 2.37 -6.06 -5.66
CA PRO A 179 1.88 -7.26 -5.03
C PRO A 179 0.34 -7.28 -5.10
N ILE A 180 -0.22 -8.41 -5.47
CA ILE A 180 -1.66 -8.64 -5.47
C ILE A 180 -2.00 -9.43 -4.20
N ASN A 181 -2.92 -8.91 -3.40
CA ASN A 181 -3.46 -9.64 -2.28
C ASN A 181 -4.40 -10.75 -2.79
N ASN A 182 -4.02 -12.00 -2.56
CA ASN A 182 -4.79 -13.18 -3.00
C ASN A 182 -5.69 -13.74 -1.88
N LEU A 183 -5.83 -13.04 -0.76
CA LEU A 183 -6.78 -13.45 0.27
C LEU A 183 -8.21 -13.30 -0.26
N SER A 184 -9.04 -14.30 0.03
CA SER A 184 -10.45 -14.32 -0.36
C SER A 184 -11.25 -14.91 0.81
N GLU A 185 -11.67 -14.02 1.72
CA GLU A 185 -12.28 -14.41 2.98
C GLU A 185 -13.57 -13.59 3.23
N ASN A 186 -14.55 -14.23 3.84
CA ASN A 186 -15.78 -13.56 4.29
C ASN A 186 -16.11 -14.00 5.74
N PRO A 187 -15.26 -13.65 6.72
CA PRO A 187 -15.39 -14.10 8.11
C PRO A 187 -16.66 -13.59 8.79
N HIS A 188 -17.29 -12.54 8.27
CA HIS A 188 -18.48 -11.91 8.85
C HIS A 188 -19.78 -12.27 8.13
N ASN A 189 -19.73 -13.23 7.20
CA ASN A 189 -20.87 -13.66 6.40
C ASN A 189 -21.63 -12.49 5.78
N LEU A 190 -20.90 -11.59 5.12
CA LEU A 190 -21.47 -10.45 4.43
C LEU A 190 -22.25 -10.91 3.20
N THR A 191 -23.40 -10.30 2.99
CA THR A 191 -24.17 -10.43 1.77
C THR A 191 -23.75 -9.40 0.73
N SER A 192 -24.12 -9.57 -0.53
CA SER A 192 -23.90 -8.55 -1.57
C SER A 192 -24.58 -7.22 -1.22
N GLU A 193 -25.75 -7.27 -0.56
CA GLU A 193 -26.45 -6.07 -0.08
C GLU A 193 -25.68 -5.36 1.05
N ASP A 194 -25.17 -6.11 2.06
CA ASP A 194 -24.29 -5.55 3.09
C ASP A 194 -23.10 -4.85 2.45
N CYS A 195 -22.44 -5.52 1.50
CA CYS A 195 -21.27 -5.00 0.80
C CYS A 195 -21.59 -3.72 0.01
N TRP A 196 -22.70 -3.72 -0.73
CA TRP A 196 -23.12 -2.56 -1.48
C TRP A 196 -23.45 -1.38 -0.57
N LEU A 197 -24.17 -1.61 0.54
CA LEU A 197 -24.49 -0.57 1.53
C LEU A 197 -23.24 -0.01 2.22
N LEU A 198 -22.24 -0.86 2.53
CA LEU A 198 -20.96 -0.43 3.11
C LEU A 198 -20.17 0.42 2.11
N GLY A 199 -20.12 0.00 0.83
CA GLY A 199 -19.52 0.79 -0.23
C GLY A 199 -20.19 2.15 -0.41
N ARG A 200 -21.52 2.17 -0.45
CA ARG A 200 -22.30 3.40 -0.52
C ARG A 200 -22.11 4.31 0.70
N TYR A 201 -21.92 3.69 1.89
CA TYR A 201 -21.58 4.42 3.11
C TYR A 201 -20.22 5.14 2.97
N LEU A 202 -19.22 4.47 2.41
CA LEU A 202 -17.90 5.06 2.17
C LEU A 202 -17.97 6.29 1.22
N ALA A 203 -18.90 6.34 0.28
CA ALA A 203 -19.16 7.52 -0.53
C ALA A 203 -19.83 8.63 0.32
N ASP A 204 -21.10 8.51 0.56
CA ASP A 204 -22.00 9.58 1.04
C ASP A 204 -22.67 9.28 2.38
N GLY A 205 -22.25 8.23 3.09
CA GLY A 205 -22.91 7.78 4.31
C GLY A 205 -22.37 8.42 5.59
N HIS A 206 -23.20 8.46 6.60
CA HIS A 206 -22.81 8.62 7.99
C HIS A 206 -23.80 7.85 8.87
N TYR A 207 -23.41 7.49 10.08
CA TYR A 207 -24.32 6.81 11.00
C TYR A 207 -24.52 7.58 12.29
N ARG A 208 -25.60 7.25 13.00
CA ARG A 208 -25.88 7.73 14.34
C ARG A 208 -26.52 6.64 15.20
N LYS A 209 -26.23 6.74 16.50
CA LYS A 209 -26.90 6.00 17.58
C LYS A 209 -27.55 7.01 18.51
N TYR A 210 -28.79 6.77 18.90
CA TYR A 210 -29.49 7.65 19.85
C TYR A 210 -30.55 6.87 20.63
N MET A 211 -30.86 7.34 21.81
CA MET A 211 -31.93 6.79 22.64
C MET A 211 -33.27 7.40 22.25
N SER A 212 -34.27 6.58 22.08
CA SER A 212 -35.66 6.97 21.87
C SER A 212 -36.56 5.96 22.52
N GLU A 213 -37.50 6.41 23.38
CA GLU A 213 -38.42 5.56 24.07
C GLU A 213 -37.76 4.38 24.83
N ASN A 214 -36.67 4.67 25.55
CA ASN A 214 -35.86 3.69 26.29
C ASN A 214 -35.21 2.59 25.41
N ARG A 215 -35.11 2.81 24.08
CA ARG A 215 -34.45 1.90 23.14
C ARG A 215 -33.35 2.62 22.35
N CYS A 216 -32.22 1.96 22.19
CA CYS A 216 -31.17 2.46 21.31
C CYS A 216 -31.59 2.28 19.86
N LYS A 217 -31.62 3.36 19.11
CA LYS A 217 -31.89 3.39 17.67
C LYS A 217 -30.58 3.47 16.90
N TYR A 218 -30.46 2.69 15.84
CA TYR A 218 -29.31 2.59 14.97
C TYR A 218 -29.71 3.01 13.56
N GLN A 219 -29.08 4.02 13.01
CA GLN A 219 -29.42 4.53 11.69
C GLN A 219 -28.17 4.82 10.86
N VAL A 220 -28.16 4.36 9.63
CA VAL A 220 -27.22 4.78 8.59
C VAL A 220 -27.98 5.70 7.64
N ILE A 221 -27.41 6.86 7.38
CA ILE A 221 -28.00 7.93 6.61
C ILE A 221 -27.14 8.15 5.39
N TYR A 222 -27.75 8.10 4.22
CA TYR A 222 -27.12 8.31 2.93
C TYR A 222 -27.63 9.61 2.29
N SER A 223 -26.71 10.42 1.76
CA SER A 223 -27.08 11.55 0.91
C SER A 223 -27.21 11.06 -0.54
N VAL A 224 -28.40 11.16 -1.12
CA VAL A 224 -28.70 10.62 -2.45
C VAL A 224 -29.26 11.73 -3.31
N GLY A 225 -28.66 11.96 -4.48
CA GLY A 225 -29.18 12.92 -5.47
C GLY A 225 -30.52 12.48 -6.04
N ASP A 226 -31.41 13.44 -6.35
CA ASP A 226 -32.78 13.20 -6.84
C ASP A 226 -32.86 12.11 -7.92
N MET A 227 -31.98 12.18 -8.91
CA MET A 227 -31.95 11.24 -10.04
C MET A 227 -31.57 9.81 -9.66
N LYS A 228 -30.94 9.61 -8.48
CA LYS A 228 -30.43 8.31 -8.01
C LYS A 228 -31.32 7.66 -6.95
N VAL A 229 -32.37 8.34 -6.45
CA VAL A 229 -33.19 7.86 -5.32
C VAL A 229 -33.92 6.56 -5.65
N GLU A 230 -34.58 6.48 -6.79
CA GLU A 230 -35.31 5.26 -7.18
C GLU A 230 -34.34 4.10 -7.44
N ALA A 231 -33.21 4.33 -8.09
CA ALA A 231 -32.18 3.31 -8.26
C ALA A 231 -31.65 2.81 -6.90
N PHE A 232 -31.41 3.73 -5.95
CA PHE A 232 -31.00 3.39 -4.59
C PHE A 232 -32.02 2.49 -3.88
N LYS A 233 -33.32 2.84 -3.93
CA LYS A 233 -34.40 2.04 -3.32
C LYS A 233 -34.53 0.64 -3.94
N ASN A 234 -34.34 0.54 -5.25
CA ASN A 234 -34.51 -0.71 -5.99
C ASN A 234 -33.30 -1.67 -5.81
N THR A 235 -32.16 -1.14 -5.37
CA THR A 235 -30.93 -1.95 -5.16
C THR A 235 -30.94 -2.68 -3.83
N VAL A 236 -31.66 -2.18 -2.83
CA VAL A 236 -31.67 -2.73 -1.47
C VAL A 236 -33.02 -3.30 -1.10
N SER A 237 -33.01 -4.47 -0.45
CA SER A 237 -34.22 -5.16 0.00
C SER A 237 -34.74 -4.65 1.35
N CYS A 238 -33.86 -4.02 2.14
CA CYS A 238 -34.22 -3.51 3.45
C CYS A 238 -35.12 -2.25 3.37
N HIS A 239 -35.93 -2.03 4.40
CA HIS A 239 -36.78 -0.85 4.48
C HIS A 239 -35.97 0.45 4.55
N ILE A 240 -36.23 1.36 3.61
CA ILE A 240 -35.58 2.66 3.53
C ILE A 240 -36.63 3.78 3.66
N SER A 241 -36.37 4.73 4.54
CA SER A 241 -37.13 5.97 4.64
C SER A 241 -36.35 7.10 3.95
N CYS A 242 -36.87 7.62 2.85
CA CYS A 242 -36.23 8.71 2.12
C CYS A 242 -37.02 10.00 2.28
N PHE A 243 -36.33 11.06 2.70
CA PHE A 243 -36.89 12.40 2.91
C PHE A 243 -36.14 13.40 2.06
N ARG A 244 -36.88 14.30 1.40
CA ARG A 244 -36.26 15.41 0.67
C ARG A 244 -35.48 16.30 1.64
N HIS A 245 -34.21 16.55 1.35
CA HIS A 245 -33.33 17.34 2.22
C HIS A 245 -33.01 18.72 1.64
N THR A 246 -32.72 18.79 0.34
CA THR A 246 -32.49 20.02 -0.41
C THR A 246 -33.28 19.96 -1.70
N GLN A 247 -33.12 20.96 -2.58
CA GLN A 247 -33.78 20.98 -3.91
C GLN A 247 -33.30 19.78 -4.78
N SER A 248 -32.11 19.26 -4.55
CA SER A 248 -31.47 18.24 -5.40
C SER A 248 -31.03 16.97 -4.66
N THR A 249 -31.26 16.87 -3.34
CA THR A 249 -30.81 15.73 -2.54
C THR A 249 -31.85 15.20 -1.57
N HIS A 250 -31.81 13.90 -1.33
CA HIS A 250 -32.60 13.20 -0.32
C HIS A 250 -31.69 12.62 0.78
N ARG A 251 -32.22 12.52 1.99
CA ARG A 251 -31.68 11.68 3.06
C ARG A 251 -32.40 10.35 3.03
N CYS A 252 -31.70 9.30 2.66
CA CYS A 252 -32.20 7.93 2.71
C CYS A 252 -31.67 7.25 3.96
N VAL A 253 -32.57 6.80 4.82
CA VAL A 253 -32.25 6.27 6.15
C VAL A 253 -32.53 4.78 6.18
N VAL A 254 -31.51 3.99 6.50
CA VAL A 254 -31.58 2.57 6.80
C VAL A 254 -31.47 2.37 8.30
N SER A 255 -32.51 1.79 8.91
CA SER A 255 -32.54 1.48 10.33
C SER A 255 -32.03 0.05 10.54
N SER A 256 -30.72 -0.13 10.78
CA SER A 256 -30.08 -1.43 10.93
C SER A 256 -28.98 -1.39 11.99
N LYS A 257 -29.18 -2.18 13.05
CA LYS A 257 -28.18 -2.40 14.09
C LYS A 257 -26.94 -3.08 13.48
N ARG A 258 -27.16 -4.17 12.71
CA ARG A 258 -26.11 -4.94 12.04
C ARG A 258 -25.22 -4.04 11.19
N LEU A 259 -25.80 -3.17 10.36
CA LEU A 259 -25.02 -2.31 9.45
C LEU A 259 -24.16 -1.31 10.23
N VAL A 260 -24.68 -0.73 11.31
CA VAL A 260 -23.90 0.17 12.17
C VAL A 260 -22.77 -0.59 12.88
N GLU A 261 -23.04 -1.79 13.37
CA GLU A 261 -22.01 -2.64 14.00
C GLU A 261 -20.91 -3.04 13.01
N LEU A 262 -21.25 -3.35 11.75
CA LEU A 262 -20.26 -3.62 10.69
C LEU A 262 -19.40 -2.37 10.37
N ILE A 263 -20.01 -1.19 10.28
CA ILE A 263 -19.29 0.07 10.04
C ILE A 263 -18.26 0.33 11.14
N GLU A 264 -18.64 0.07 12.40
CA GLU A 264 -17.75 0.23 13.55
C GLU A 264 -16.67 -0.85 13.60
N LEU A 265 -17.06 -2.11 13.42
CA LEU A 265 -16.15 -3.25 13.39
C LEU A 265 -15.05 -3.06 12.35
N PHE A 266 -15.41 -2.62 11.15
CA PHE A 266 -14.47 -2.37 10.06
C PHE A 266 -13.76 -1.02 10.17
N ASN A 267 -14.09 -0.20 11.18
CA ASN A 267 -13.51 1.12 11.37
C ASN A 267 -13.52 1.99 10.09
N LEU A 268 -14.66 2.02 9.42
CA LEU A 268 -14.79 2.69 8.11
C LEU A 268 -14.71 4.22 8.17
N GLY A 269 -14.67 4.80 9.36
CA GLY A 269 -14.73 6.25 9.58
C GLY A 269 -16.14 6.81 9.45
N ASN A 270 -16.37 8.02 9.95
CA ASN A 270 -17.69 8.66 9.93
C ASN A 270 -17.69 10.08 9.34
N LYS A 271 -16.54 10.55 8.88
CA LYS A 271 -16.36 11.85 8.22
C LYS A 271 -15.56 11.67 6.93
N ALA A 272 -15.81 12.49 5.93
CA ALA A 272 -15.20 12.36 4.62
C ALA A 272 -13.67 12.16 4.66
N TYR A 273 -12.96 12.88 5.52
CA TYR A 273 -11.50 12.82 5.59
C TYR A 273 -10.92 11.58 6.29
N ASN A 274 -11.73 10.88 7.12
CA ASN A 274 -11.27 9.71 7.87
C ASN A 274 -11.89 8.38 7.41
N LYS A 275 -12.64 8.39 6.31
CA LYS A 275 -13.15 7.16 5.70
C LYS A 275 -12.00 6.32 5.13
N GLN A 276 -12.11 4.99 5.26
CA GLN A 276 -11.11 4.03 4.80
C GLN A 276 -11.75 2.67 4.56
N PHE A 277 -11.13 1.87 3.69
CA PHE A 277 -11.43 0.44 3.63
C PHE A 277 -10.73 -0.29 4.78
N SER A 278 -11.39 -1.30 5.34
CA SER A 278 -10.73 -2.27 6.21
C SER A 278 -10.09 -3.39 5.38
N SER A 279 -9.14 -4.10 5.98
CA SER A 279 -8.57 -5.32 5.38
C SER A 279 -9.66 -6.35 5.05
N ASP A 280 -10.66 -6.50 5.92
CA ASP A 280 -11.73 -7.46 5.73
C ASP A 280 -12.54 -7.18 4.47
N LEU A 281 -12.76 -5.90 4.11
CA LEU A 281 -13.42 -5.52 2.87
C LEU A 281 -12.52 -5.66 1.64
N LEU A 282 -11.20 -5.45 1.81
CA LEU A 282 -10.23 -5.61 0.72
C LEU A 282 -9.90 -7.08 0.43
N ASN A 283 -10.14 -7.98 1.40
CA ASN A 283 -9.90 -9.42 1.28
C ASN A 283 -11.14 -10.23 0.92
N LEU A 284 -12.25 -9.57 0.63
CA LEU A 284 -13.50 -10.25 0.25
C LEU A 284 -13.35 -11.04 -1.07
N PRO A 285 -14.13 -12.12 -1.25
CA PRO A 285 -14.34 -12.73 -2.55
C PRO A 285 -14.70 -11.69 -3.61
N VAL A 286 -14.20 -11.87 -4.84
CA VAL A 286 -14.29 -10.88 -5.93
C VAL A 286 -15.71 -10.35 -6.14
N GLU A 287 -16.73 -11.19 -6.07
CA GLU A 287 -18.14 -10.80 -6.26
C GLU A 287 -18.63 -9.85 -5.16
N LEU A 288 -18.20 -10.09 -3.91
CA LEU A 288 -18.54 -9.22 -2.78
C LEU A 288 -17.73 -7.92 -2.81
N ALA A 289 -16.44 -7.99 -3.12
CA ALA A 289 -15.59 -6.81 -3.31
C ALA A 289 -16.14 -5.91 -4.43
N LYS A 290 -16.59 -6.51 -5.54
CA LYS A 290 -17.29 -5.79 -6.61
C LYS A 290 -18.54 -5.09 -6.09
N SER A 291 -19.35 -5.75 -5.26
CA SER A 291 -20.54 -5.12 -4.68
C SER A 291 -20.19 -3.91 -3.81
N VAL A 292 -19.07 -3.96 -3.05
CA VAL A 292 -18.56 -2.80 -2.30
C VAL A 292 -18.18 -1.67 -3.27
N LEU A 293 -17.45 -1.98 -4.33
CA LEU A 293 -17.03 -1.00 -5.33
C LEU A 293 -18.24 -0.37 -6.04
N ASP A 294 -19.21 -1.18 -6.46
CA ASP A 294 -20.44 -0.71 -7.11
C ASP A 294 -21.22 0.22 -6.18
N GLY A 295 -21.32 -0.12 -4.89
CA GLY A 295 -21.91 0.74 -3.87
C GLY A 295 -21.21 2.09 -3.77
N TYR A 296 -19.89 2.10 -3.71
CA TYR A 296 -19.09 3.34 -3.67
C TYR A 296 -19.28 4.18 -4.94
N LEU A 297 -19.12 3.57 -6.11
CA LEU A 297 -19.25 4.25 -7.39
C LEU A 297 -20.66 4.78 -7.65
N SER A 298 -21.70 4.16 -7.09
CA SER A 298 -23.08 4.67 -7.16
C SER A 298 -23.24 6.05 -6.50
N GLY A 299 -22.39 6.37 -5.52
CA GLY A 299 -22.30 7.69 -4.87
C GLY A 299 -21.36 8.64 -5.59
N ASP A 300 -20.08 8.45 -5.37
CA ASP A 300 -19.00 9.36 -5.75
C ASP A 300 -18.40 9.06 -7.13
N GLY A 301 -18.83 7.97 -7.78
CA GLY A 301 -18.33 7.58 -9.09
C GLY A 301 -19.07 8.19 -10.25
N TYR A 302 -18.37 8.37 -11.38
CA TYR A 302 -18.98 8.57 -12.69
C TYR A 302 -18.20 7.79 -13.76
N PHE A 303 -18.90 7.39 -14.81
CA PHE A 303 -18.29 6.68 -15.93
C PHE A 303 -17.80 7.69 -16.98
N ASP A 304 -16.51 7.64 -17.29
CA ASP A 304 -15.90 8.46 -18.35
C ASP A 304 -15.95 7.67 -19.67
N GLU A 305 -16.95 7.97 -20.48
CA GLU A 305 -17.20 7.28 -21.76
C GLU A 305 -16.02 7.40 -22.74
N ARG A 306 -15.30 8.53 -22.73
CA ARG A 306 -14.13 8.74 -23.63
C ARG A 306 -13.03 7.76 -23.40
N HIS A 307 -12.83 7.34 -22.14
CA HIS A 307 -11.73 6.48 -21.73
C HIS A 307 -12.19 5.09 -21.28
N GLY A 308 -13.51 4.83 -21.31
CA GLY A 308 -14.08 3.53 -20.90
C GLY A 308 -13.78 3.16 -19.45
N ARG A 309 -13.76 4.13 -18.53
CA ARG A 309 -13.37 3.93 -17.14
C ARG A 309 -14.21 4.70 -16.14
N TYR A 310 -14.35 4.13 -14.95
CA TYR A 310 -14.91 4.87 -13.82
C TYR A 310 -13.88 5.84 -13.24
N LYS A 311 -14.38 6.97 -12.77
CA LYS A 311 -13.61 7.95 -11.98
C LYS A 311 -14.37 8.27 -10.71
N ALA A 312 -13.64 8.46 -9.63
CA ALA A 312 -14.16 8.91 -8.34
C ALA A 312 -13.16 9.87 -7.70
N SER A 313 -13.64 10.71 -6.78
CA SER A 313 -12.81 11.66 -6.04
C SER A 313 -13.06 11.48 -4.55
N THR A 314 -12.00 11.54 -3.74
CA THR A 314 -12.10 11.50 -2.29
C THR A 314 -11.06 12.41 -1.64
N VAL A 315 -11.37 12.96 -0.48
CA VAL A 315 -10.42 13.72 0.36
C VAL A 315 -9.64 12.81 1.32
N SER A 316 -10.00 11.54 1.42
CA SER A 316 -9.28 10.57 2.25
C SER A 316 -8.23 9.84 1.43
N LYS A 317 -6.95 10.03 1.82
CA LYS A 317 -5.81 9.29 1.23
C LYS A 317 -5.99 7.77 1.38
N LYS A 318 -6.41 7.30 2.57
CA LYS A 318 -6.60 5.87 2.85
C LYS A 318 -7.73 5.25 1.99
N LEU A 319 -8.81 6.01 1.78
CA LEU A 319 -9.90 5.56 0.91
C LEU A 319 -9.47 5.50 -0.55
N ALA A 320 -8.71 6.50 -1.02
CA ALA A 320 -8.15 6.50 -2.38
C ALA A 320 -7.27 5.28 -2.65
N PHE A 321 -6.41 4.92 -1.70
CA PHE A 321 -5.55 3.72 -1.81
C PHE A 321 -6.35 2.42 -1.83
N GLY A 322 -7.46 2.34 -1.10
CA GLY A 322 -8.31 1.14 -1.09
C GLY A 322 -9.15 0.98 -2.36
N LEU A 323 -9.25 1.99 -3.20
CA LEU A 323 -9.97 1.96 -4.48
C LEU A 323 -9.06 1.55 -5.66
N GLY A 324 -7.75 1.69 -5.53
CA GLY A 324 -6.74 1.32 -6.54
C GLY A 324 -6.25 -0.08 -6.38
#